data_6b67f8d76b684f8b3c2814c623386f85
#
_entry.id   6b67f8d76b684f8b3c2814c623386f85
#
_cell.length_a   1.000
_cell.length_b   1.000
_cell.length_c   1.000
_cell.angle_alpha   90.00
_cell.angle_beta   90.00
_cell.angle_gamma   90.00
#
_symmetry.space_group_name_H-M   'P 1'
#
loop_
_entity.id
_entity.type
_entity.pdbx_description
1 polymer ?
#
loop_
_entity_poly.entity_id
_entity_poly.type
_entity_poly.pdbx_seq_one_letter_code
_entity_poly.pdbx_strand_id
1 'polypeptide(L)'
;MIYIDPPYNTGNDFVYNDDFARTAAEEDLEAGNVDELGLRYRKNTDSNGKFHSDWCSMIYSRLLVARSLLTEDGVIFISIDDNEVRNLRNICDEVFGEGNFVATLNWRRSGGRQDSKFYAIIHEYIICYAKDISSFEAGEEIKTGEIYPKFDKQKQRYYKTQLLRKWGSNSLRENRPNLYYPIKGPNGEDVYPIIYQEAEKSDLGFVKIQGCWRHSASNLAKVGEEGRIEFVKNKWNEWVAYEKIFAPLEGEENTKKYSTWIDDVSNGTTLIKNMFSKSVFDYSKSPELLIRFLRMANLKNEDVCLDFFSGSSTTAHAVMQLNAEDGGNQKFIMVQLPEETPEDSEARKAGYKTIPEIAKERIRRAGKKIKEESPLTTQDLDTGFRVFRLDESNYLDVKKSPKEYNQDQLELFADNIKADRTDLDLLFGSMLAWGVQLDMPMTTEQVDGCTVYTVNEGDLVACFSDNITDKVVSAMADKMPLRILFRDSCFTDDAQKINIYETFKQLLDWGDDEAFKNIKVI
;
A
#
# COMPACT_ATOMS: atom_id res chain seq x y z
N MET A 1 4.96 -0.88 0.07
CA MET A 1 4.29 0.05 1.03
C MET A 1 3.40 -0.72 1.99
N ILE A 2 3.27 -0.26 3.23
CA ILE A 2 2.26 -0.74 4.19
C ILE A 2 1.34 0.43 4.54
N TYR A 3 0.03 0.17 4.61
CA TYR A 3 -0.95 1.07 5.21
C TYR A 3 -1.76 0.30 6.24
N ILE A 4 -2.04 0.90 7.39
CA ILE A 4 -2.94 0.32 8.39
C ILE A 4 -3.82 1.37 9.05
N ASP A 5 -5.03 0.94 9.41
CA ASP A 5 -6.02 1.69 10.16
C ASP A 5 -6.41 0.89 11.40
N PRO A 6 -5.53 0.83 12.43
CA PRO A 6 -5.76 0.01 13.61
C PRO A 6 -6.90 0.58 14.47
N PRO A 7 -7.42 -0.17 15.45
CA PRO A 7 -8.35 0.36 16.44
C PRO A 7 -7.75 1.58 17.15
N TYR A 8 -8.54 2.65 17.33
CA TYR A 8 -8.08 3.91 17.92
C TYR A 8 -8.12 3.96 19.44
N ASN A 9 -8.49 2.84 20.08
CA ASN A 9 -8.59 2.70 21.52
C ASN A 9 -9.58 3.69 22.17
N THR A 10 -10.76 3.81 21.58
CA THR A 10 -11.81 4.76 22.01
C THR A 10 -12.68 4.24 23.17
N GLY A 11 -12.31 3.11 23.78
CA GLY A 11 -13.07 2.43 24.84
C GLY A 11 -14.15 1.47 24.34
N ASN A 12 -14.42 1.47 23.02
CA ASN A 12 -15.36 0.56 22.37
C ASN A 12 -14.67 -0.39 21.37
N ASP A 13 -13.38 -0.22 21.17
CA ASP A 13 -12.59 -0.98 20.23
C ASP A 13 -12.17 -2.33 20.83
N PHE A 14 -12.03 -3.34 19.98
CA PHE A 14 -11.46 -4.63 20.35
C PHE A 14 -9.93 -4.55 20.32
N VAL A 15 -9.30 -5.05 21.39
CA VAL A 15 -7.85 -5.22 21.47
C VAL A 15 -7.57 -6.71 21.57
N TYR A 16 -6.68 -7.20 20.72
CA TYR A 16 -6.27 -8.61 20.75
C TYR A 16 -5.31 -8.83 21.93
N ASN A 17 -5.55 -9.89 22.70
CA ASN A 17 -4.73 -10.20 23.86
C ASN A 17 -3.52 -11.03 23.44
N ASP A 18 -2.36 -10.39 23.29
CA ASP A 18 -1.08 -11.02 22.94
C ASP A 18 -0.31 -11.42 24.23
N ASP A 19 -0.98 -12.02 25.22
CA ASP A 19 -0.37 -12.38 26.49
C ASP A 19 0.51 -13.64 26.33
N PHE A 20 1.79 -13.44 26.08
CA PHE A 20 2.80 -14.51 25.95
C PHE A 20 3.20 -15.17 27.26
N ALA A 21 2.60 -14.80 28.39
CA ALA A 21 3.09 -15.15 29.73
C ALA A 21 2.37 -16.31 30.43
N ARG A 22 1.25 -16.83 29.91
CA ARG A 22 0.51 -17.96 30.52
C ARG A 22 -0.24 -18.77 29.49
N THR A 23 -0.39 -20.07 29.75
CA THR A 23 -1.37 -20.98 29.13
C THR A 23 -2.80 -20.55 29.48
N ALA A 24 -3.22 -19.39 28.95
CA ALA A 24 -4.58 -18.86 29.15
C ALA A 24 -5.66 -19.68 28.42
N ALA A 25 -5.26 -20.67 27.62
CA ALA A 25 -6.17 -21.54 26.89
C ALA A 25 -7.11 -22.36 27.79
N GLU A 26 -6.71 -22.67 29.01
CA GLU A 26 -7.56 -23.42 29.96
C GLU A 26 -8.58 -22.50 30.64
N GLU A 27 -8.24 -21.27 30.97
CA GLU A 27 -9.16 -20.30 31.56
C GLU A 27 -10.18 -19.74 30.56
N ASP A 28 -9.83 -19.63 29.31
CA ASP A 28 -10.66 -19.02 28.28
C ASP A 28 -11.67 -19.98 27.65
N LEU A 29 -11.34 -21.26 27.62
CA LEU A 29 -12.27 -22.32 27.19
C LEU A 29 -13.44 -22.45 28.17
N GLU A 30 -13.18 -22.28 29.48
CA GLU A 30 -14.22 -22.29 30.53
C GLU A 30 -15.10 -21.03 30.50
N ALA A 31 -14.58 -19.89 30.03
CA ALA A 31 -15.28 -18.61 30.01
C ALA A 31 -16.02 -18.30 28.71
N GLY A 32 -15.82 -19.09 27.64
CA GLY A 32 -16.45 -18.87 26.33
C GLY A 32 -15.97 -17.58 25.59
N ASN A 33 -14.76 -17.13 25.89
CA ASN A 33 -14.19 -15.85 25.38
C ASN A 33 -13.31 -15.98 24.15
N VAL A 34 -13.32 -17.12 23.47
CA VAL A 34 -12.51 -17.41 22.29
C VAL A 34 -13.40 -17.66 21.08
N ASP A 35 -12.92 -17.25 19.90
CA ASP A 35 -13.56 -17.59 18.63
C ASP A 35 -13.28 -19.05 18.24
N GLU A 36 -13.81 -19.47 17.07
CA GLU A 36 -13.60 -20.81 16.52
C GLU A 36 -12.13 -21.15 16.22
N LEU A 37 -11.24 -20.13 16.18
CA LEU A 37 -9.81 -20.25 15.96
C LEU A 37 -9.00 -20.19 17.26
N GLY A 38 -9.65 -20.05 18.42
CA GLY A 38 -8.99 -19.91 19.72
C GLY A 38 -8.42 -18.52 19.98
N LEU A 39 -8.78 -17.51 19.19
CA LEU A 39 -8.35 -16.13 19.38
C LEU A 39 -9.27 -15.40 20.33
N ARG A 40 -8.69 -14.74 21.30
CA ARG A 40 -9.43 -14.00 22.34
C ARG A 40 -9.78 -12.60 21.89
N TYR A 41 -11.07 -12.27 21.87
CA TYR A 41 -11.56 -10.91 21.73
C TYR A 41 -11.85 -10.31 23.09
N ARG A 42 -11.24 -9.19 23.40
CA ARG A 42 -11.56 -8.43 24.59
C ARG A 42 -11.81 -6.98 24.25
N LYS A 43 -12.97 -6.47 24.66
CA LYS A 43 -13.25 -5.05 24.57
C LYS A 43 -12.35 -4.30 25.56
N ASN A 44 -11.51 -3.39 25.07
CA ASN A 44 -10.66 -2.57 25.89
C ASN A 44 -11.47 -1.37 26.40
N THR A 45 -11.97 -1.45 27.63
CA THR A 45 -12.81 -0.40 28.23
C THR A 45 -11.97 0.54 29.09
N ASP A 46 -12.41 1.80 29.24
CA ASP A 46 -11.75 2.83 30.07
C ASP A 46 -11.56 2.40 31.54
N SER A 47 -12.30 1.41 32.00
CA SER A 47 -12.14 0.82 33.33
C SER A 47 -10.96 -0.16 33.43
N ASN A 48 -10.33 -0.52 32.32
CA ASN A 48 -9.14 -1.37 32.30
C ASN A 48 -7.94 -0.58 32.81
N GLY A 49 -7.34 -0.99 33.93
CA GLY A 49 -6.13 -0.36 34.44
C GLY A 49 -4.89 -0.44 33.53
N LYS A 50 -4.95 -1.27 32.48
CA LYS A 50 -3.91 -1.44 31.45
C LYS A 50 -4.33 -0.92 30.07
N PHE A 51 -5.33 -0.05 30.02
CA PHE A 51 -6.00 0.42 28.79
C PHE A 51 -5.04 0.74 27.65
N HIS A 52 -4.07 1.61 27.87
CA HIS A 52 -3.07 1.98 26.86
C HIS A 52 -2.02 0.89 26.65
N SER A 53 -1.57 0.20 27.71
CA SER A 53 -0.50 -0.79 27.58
C SER A 53 -0.92 -2.03 26.80
N ASP A 54 -2.18 -2.49 26.94
CA ASP A 54 -2.70 -3.61 26.17
C ASP A 54 -2.74 -3.26 24.67
N TRP A 55 -3.19 -2.04 24.33
CA TRP A 55 -3.17 -1.53 22.98
C TRP A 55 -1.74 -1.40 22.42
N CYS A 56 -0.83 -0.86 23.22
CA CYS A 56 0.58 -0.72 22.84
C CYS A 56 1.22 -2.08 22.54
N SER A 57 0.97 -3.10 23.36
CA SER A 57 1.50 -4.45 23.17
C SER A 57 0.99 -5.07 21.86
N MET A 58 -0.31 -4.92 21.60
CA MET A 58 -0.93 -5.39 20.36
C MET A 58 -0.32 -4.74 19.12
N ILE A 59 -0.10 -3.42 19.12
CA ILE A 59 0.47 -2.71 17.99
C ILE A 59 1.96 -3.00 17.84
N TYR A 60 2.71 -3.02 18.94
CA TYR A 60 4.16 -3.21 18.94
C TYR A 60 4.57 -4.51 18.25
N SER A 61 3.96 -5.63 18.64
CA SER A 61 4.26 -6.95 18.06
C SER A 61 4.04 -6.98 16.54
N ARG A 62 2.96 -6.35 16.06
CA ARG A 62 2.61 -6.28 14.64
C ARG A 62 3.54 -5.36 13.86
N LEU A 63 3.96 -4.24 14.44
CA LEU A 63 4.89 -3.32 13.78
C LEU A 63 6.30 -3.91 13.66
N LEU A 64 6.75 -4.75 14.59
CA LEU A 64 8.00 -5.49 14.46
C LEU A 64 8.01 -6.39 13.21
N VAL A 65 6.91 -7.12 12.99
CA VAL A 65 6.73 -7.94 11.79
C VAL A 65 6.63 -7.05 10.54
N ALA A 66 5.83 -5.99 10.59
CA ALA A 66 5.66 -5.06 9.48
C ALA A 66 6.98 -4.47 9.00
N ARG A 67 7.87 -4.06 9.93
CA ARG A 67 9.21 -3.57 9.58
C ARG A 67 10.01 -4.60 8.79
N SER A 68 9.93 -5.88 9.16
CA SER A 68 10.66 -6.95 8.47
C SER A 68 10.16 -7.21 7.04
N LEU A 69 8.88 -6.93 6.79
CA LEU A 69 8.24 -7.11 5.49
C LEU A 69 8.49 -5.94 4.52
N LEU A 70 8.87 -4.77 5.02
CA LEU A 70 9.21 -3.62 4.17
C LEU A 70 10.54 -3.83 3.44
N THR A 71 10.58 -3.43 2.16
CA THR A 71 11.81 -3.22 1.40
C THR A 71 12.61 -2.06 1.98
N GLU A 72 13.89 -1.91 1.65
CA GLU A 72 14.73 -0.83 2.20
C GLU A 72 14.20 0.58 1.84
N ASP A 73 13.61 0.75 0.65
CA ASP A 73 12.93 1.95 0.18
C ASP A 73 11.46 2.03 0.62
N GLY A 74 10.98 1.03 1.37
CA GLY A 74 9.60 0.89 1.78
C GLY A 74 9.17 1.89 2.85
N VAL A 75 7.86 2.19 2.89
CA VAL A 75 7.24 3.16 3.80
C VAL A 75 5.97 2.60 4.41
N ILE A 76 5.69 2.96 5.66
CA ILE A 76 4.44 2.65 6.36
C ILE A 76 3.67 3.92 6.69
N PHE A 77 2.36 3.92 6.46
CA PHE A 77 1.41 4.93 6.89
C PHE A 77 0.42 4.32 7.89
N ILE A 78 0.23 4.97 9.03
CA ILE A 78 -0.61 4.47 10.12
C ILE A 78 -1.60 5.55 10.52
N SER A 79 -2.90 5.30 10.29
CA SER A 79 -3.97 6.18 10.73
C SER A 79 -4.20 6.07 12.23
N ILE A 80 -4.43 7.20 12.89
CA ILE A 80 -4.69 7.26 14.34
C ILE A 80 -5.36 8.59 14.70
N ASP A 81 -5.99 8.65 15.88
CA ASP A 81 -6.52 9.89 16.45
C ASP A 81 -5.78 10.34 17.71
N ASP A 82 -6.33 11.36 18.38
CA ASP A 82 -5.74 11.95 19.59
C ASP A 82 -5.59 10.97 20.77
N ASN A 83 -6.34 9.83 20.79
CA ASN A 83 -6.29 8.90 21.91
C ASN A 83 -4.93 8.22 22.02
N GLU A 84 -4.35 7.80 20.90
CA GLU A 84 -3.12 6.99 20.89
C GLU A 84 -1.98 7.53 20.00
N VAL A 85 -2.12 8.70 19.38
CA VAL A 85 -1.08 9.24 18.49
C VAL A 85 0.28 9.37 19.17
N ARG A 86 0.31 9.73 20.45
CA ARG A 86 1.55 9.86 21.23
C ARG A 86 2.22 8.50 21.46
N ASN A 87 1.42 7.51 21.89
CA ASN A 87 1.94 6.18 22.17
C ASN A 87 2.39 5.49 20.88
N LEU A 88 1.61 5.61 19.80
CA LEU A 88 1.97 5.12 18.49
C LEU A 88 3.29 5.71 17.99
N ARG A 89 3.48 7.03 18.16
CA ARG A 89 4.73 7.69 17.77
C ARG A 89 5.94 7.11 18.52
N ASN A 90 5.83 6.92 19.83
CA ASN A 90 6.90 6.34 20.65
C ASN A 90 7.21 4.89 20.22
N ILE A 91 6.19 4.08 19.95
CA ILE A 91 6.35 2.71 19.46
C ILE A 91 7.06 2.70 18.10
N CYS A 92 6.65 3.57 17.18
CA CYS A 92 7.27 3.66 15.87
C CYS A 92 8.73 4.15 15.95
N ASP A 93 9.06 5.10 16.84
CA ASP A 93 10.43 5.54 17.07
C ASP A 93 11.32 4.38 17.56
N GLU A 94 10.79 3.48 18.41
CA GLU A 94 11.50 2.30 18.86
C GLU A 94 11.63 1.23 17.77
N VAL A 95 10.54 0.94 17.05
CA VAL A 95 10.50 -0.13 16.04
C VAL A 95 11.27 0.27 14.79
N PHE A 96 11.01 1.43 14.21
CA PHE A 96 11.59 1.87 12.94
C PHE A 96 12.88 2.68 13.12
N GLY A 97 13.07 3.28 14.29
CA GLY A 97 14.14 4.25 14.58
C GLY A 97 13.64 5.70 14.37
N GLU A 98 13.93 6.60 15.33
CA GLU A 98 13.54 8.01 15.26
C GLU A 98 14.03 8.70 13.98
N GLY A 99 15.24 8.35 13.50
CA GLY A 99 15.85 8.89 12.28
C GLY A 99 15.09 8.55 10.99
N ASN A 100 14.22 7.55 11.02
CA ASN A 100 13.40 7.11 9.88
C ASN A 100 11.99 7.71 9.86
N PHE A 101 11.72 8.64 10.76
CA PHE A 101 10.47 9.40 10.74
C PHE A 101 10.38 10.30 9.52
N VAL A 102 9.32 10.15 8.73
CA VAL A 102 9.09 10.96 7.53
C VAL A 102 8.22 12.17 7.87
N ALA A 103 7.00 11.95 8.37
CA ALA A 103 6.06 13.02 8.70
C ALA A 103 4.89 12.52 9.55
N THR A 104 4.23 13.48 10.23
CA THR A 104 2.84 13.34 10.66
C THR A 104 1.96 14.12 9.70
N LEU A 105 1.04 13.44 9.03
CA LEU A 105 0.05 14.05 8.16
C LEU A 105 -1.23 14.31 8.96
N ASN A 106 -1.88 15.45 8.70
CA ASN A 106 -3.15 15.81 9.32
C ASN A 106 -4.24 15.73 8.25
N TRP A 107 -5.15 14.81 8.42
CA TRP A 107 -6.27 14.63 7.51
C TRP A 107 -7.53 15.26 8.12
N ARG A 108 -8.06 16.27 7.44
CA ARG A 108 -9.32 16.89 7.81
C ARG A 108 -10.50 15.99 7.46
N ARG A 109 -11.27 15.60 8.47
CA ARG A 109 -12.53 14.83 8.29
C ARG A 109 -13.64 15.76 7.80
N SER A 110 -14.50 15.24 6.96
CA SER A 110 -15.75 15.91 6.62
C SER A 110 -16.72 15.85 7.81
N GLY A 111 -17.10 17.00 8.35
CA GLY A 111 -18.08 17.13 9.44
C GLY A 111 -17.42 17.18 10.82
N GLY A 112 -17.12 18.39 11.31
CA GLY A 112 -16.72 18.60 12.69
C GLY A 112 -17.90 18.42 13.65
N ARG A 113 -17.69 17.73 14.78
CA ARG A 113 -18.64 17.74 15.88
C ARG A 113 -18.63 19.11 16.54
N GLN A 114 -19.75 19.84 16.41
CA GLN A 114 -19.91 21.14 17.08
C GLN A 114 -20.21 20.99 18.58
N ASP A 115 -20.38 19.77 19.08
CA ASP A 115 -20.77 19.46 20.46
C ASP A 115 -19.58 19.34 21.41
N SER A 116 -18.37 19.62 20.95
CA SER A 116 -17.17 19.58 21.79
C SER A 116 -17.19 20.72 22.82
N LYS A 117 -16.88 20.40 24.07
CA LYS A 117 -16.88 21.35 25.19
C LYS A 117 -15.91 22.52 25.02
N PHE A 118 -14.83 22.31 24.25
CA PHE A 118 -13.76 23.32 24.06
C PHE A 118 -13.59 23.61 22.55
N TYR A 119 -12.87 22.78 21.85
CA TYR A 119 -12.56 22.94 20.42
C TYR A 119 -13.08 21.74 19.62
N ALA A 120 -13.63 21.98 18.44
CA ALA A 120 -14.06 20.91 17.55
C ALA A 120 -12.84 20.18 16.98
N ILE A 121 -12.73 18.89 17.26
CA ILE A 121 -11.72 18.01 16.64
C ILE A 121 -12.23 17.64 15.27
N ILE A 122 -11.55 18.11 14.23
CA ILE A 122 -11.95 17.95 12.84
C ILE A 122 -10.94 17.18 11.99
N HIS A 123 -9.91 16.60 12.60
CA HIS A 123 -8.85 15.90 11.90
C HIS A 123 -8.46 14.60 12.61
N GLU A 124 -7.81 13.74 11.85
CA GLU A 124 -7.08 12.56 12.29
C GLU A 124 -5.63 12.69 11.85
N TYR A 125 -4.78 11.87 12.43
CA TYR A 125 -3.35 11.83 12.11
C TYR A 125 -3.03 10.61 11.28
N ILE A 126 -2.03 10.75 10.39
CA ILE A 126 -1.37 9.62 9.75
C ILE A 126 0.12 9.75 10.04
N ILE A 127 0.66 8.77 10.78
CA ILE A 127 2.07 8.68 11.09
C ILE A 127 2.78 7.95 9.96
N CYS A 128 3.86 8.53 9.44
CA CYS A 128 4.62 8.00 8.33
C CYS A 128 6.08 7.75 8.72
N TYR A 129 6.56 6.50 8.51
CA TYR A 129 7.95 6.07 8.69
C TYR A 129 8.45 5.36 7.45
N ALA A 130 9.70 5.64 7.07
CA ALA A 130 10.43 4.82 6.12
C ALA A 130 11.10 3.63 6.83
N LYS A 131 11.40 2.56 6.12
CA LYS A 131 12.30 1.51 6.62
C LYS A 131 13.72 2.05 6.78
N ASP A 132 14.21 2.72 5.71
CA ASP A 132 15.44 3.50 5.70
C ASP A 132 15.20 4.82 4.97
N ILE A 133 15.27 5.93 5.70
CA ILE A 133 15.02 7.28 5.18
C ILE A 133 16.00 7.66 4.06
N SER A 134 17.20 7.08 4.05
CA SER A 134 18.22 7.37 3.03
C SER A 134 17.91 6.71 1.68
N SER A 135 17.13 5.64 1.70
CA SER A 135 16.70 4.88 0.51
C SER A 135 15.30 5.28 0.03
N PHE A 136 14.51 5.95 0.88
CA PHE A 136 13.13 6.34 0.55
C PHE A 136 13.08 7.58 -0.35
N GLU A 137 12.39 7.45 -1.48
CA GLU A 137 12.09 8.54 -2.40
C GLU A 137 10.60 8.85 -2.38
N ALA A 138 10.23 9.98 -1.74
CA ALA A 138 8.84 10.42 -1.70
C ALA A 138 8.33 10.84 -3.09
N GLY A 139 7.12 10.43 -3.43
CA GLY A 139 6.44 10.90 -4.62
C GLY A 139 6.14 12.40 -4.59
N GLU A 140 5.84 12.96 -5.73
CA GLU A 140 5.52 14.37 -5.89
C GLU A 140 4.12 14.55 -6.52
N GLU A 141 3.44 15.61 -6.13
CA GLU A 141 2.11 15.96 -6.63
C GLU A 141 2.24 16.80 -7.91
N ILE A 142 1.51 16.41 -8.96
CA ILE A 142 1.45 17.18 -10.21
C ILE A 142 0.76 18.51 -9.95
N LYS A 143 1.37 19.61 -10.38
CA LYS A 143 0.74 20.93 -10.33
C LYS A 143 -0.27 21.05 -11.46
N THR A 144 -1.52 20.97 -11.12
CA THR A 144 -2.63 21.22 -12.05
C THR A 144 -3.03 22.69 -12.07
N GLY A 145 -3.61 23.13 -13.20
CA GLY A 145 -4.21 24.47 -13.31
C GLY A 145 -3.22 25.63 -13.44
N GLU A 146 -1.93 25.39 -13.63
CA GLU A 146 -0.96 26.47 -13.91
C GLU A 146 -1.23 27.06 -15.30
N ILE A 147 -1.40 28.39 -15.36
CA ILE A 147 -1.64 29.12 -16.60
C ILE A 147 -0.34 29.82 -17.02
N TYR A 148 0.06 29.64 -18.27
CA TYR A 148 1.24 30.26 -18.90
C TYR A 148 0.77 31.21 -20.00
N PRO A 149 0.41 32.48 -19.67
CA PRO A 149 -0.30 33.37 -20.57
C PRO A 149 0.58 34.01 -21.65
N LYS A 150 1.90 33.93 -21.51
CA LYS A 150 2.86 34.58 -22.43
C LYS A 150 3.55 33.53 -23.30
N PHE A 151 3.92 33.92 -24.52
CA PHE A 151 4.67 33.07 -25.45
C PHE A 151 6.04 33.67 -25.78
N ASP A 152 7.10 32.93 -25.54
CA ASP A 152 8.46 33.30 -25.90
C ASP A 152 8.79 32.81 -27.32
N LYS A 153 8.94 33.77 -28.26
CA LYS A 153 9.18 33.46 -29.65
C LYS A 153 10.57 32.86 -29.90
N GLN A 154 11.56 33.14 -29.06
CA GLN A 154 12.90 32.58 -29.21
C GLN A 154 12.97 31.14 -28.74
N LYS A 155 12.33 30.86 -27.61
CA LYS A 155 12.29 29.51 -27.02
C LYS A 155 11.16 28.64 -27.58
N GLN A 156 10.21 29.24 -28.33
CA GLN A 156 8.99 28.56 -28.82
C GLN A 156 8.20 27.89 -27.71
N ARG A 157 8.09 28.56 -26.55
CA ARG A 157 7.43 28.00 -25.35
C ARG A 157 6.55 29.05 -24.67
N TYR A 158 5.47 28.56 -24.08
CA TYR A 158 4.63 29.36 -23.19
C TYR A 158 5.32 29.54 -21.83
N TYR A 159 5.10 30.69 -21.18
CA TYR A 159 5.64 30.99 -19.87
C TYR A 159 4.72 31.91 -19.06
N LYS A 160 4.95 31.91 -17.74
CA LYS A 160 4.46 32.90 -16.80
C LYS A 160 5.63 33.68 -16.21
N THR A 161 5.36 34.86 -15.68
CA THR A 161 6.40 35.68 -15.05
C THR A 161 6.27 35.61 -13.53
N GLN A 162 7.41 35.50 -12.88
CA GLN A 162 7.53 35.58 -11.43
C GLN A 162 8.43 36.76 -11.07
N LEU A 163 7.99 37.58 -10.09
CA LEU A 163 8.81 38.72 -9.64
C LEU A 163 10.16 38.22 -9.13
N LEU A 164 11.25 38.68 -9.73
CA LEU A 164 12.62 38.26 -9.43
C LEU A 164 13.09 38.78 -8.07
N ARG A 165 12.58 39.92 -7.63
CA ARG A 165 12.76 40.43 -6.30
C ARG A 165 11.95 39.59 -5.30
N LYS A 166 12.55 39.31 -4.14
CA LYS A 166 11.87 38.58 -3.06
C LYS A 166 10.77 39.47 -2.43
N TRP A 167 9.75 38.84 -1.89
CA TRP A 167 8.65 39.47 -1.17
C TRP A 167 8.39 38.73 0.16
N GLY A 168 7.67 39.34 1.08
CA GLY A 168 7.43 38.83 2.45
C GLY A 168 8.43 39.34 3.47
N SER A 169 8.40 38.79 4.68
CA SER A 169 9.14 39.26 5.87
C SER A 169 10.67 39.35 5.69
N ASN A 170 11.25 38.50 4.82
CA ASN A 170 12.69 38.46 4.57
C ASN A 170 13.08 39.08 3.22
N SER A 171 12.32 40.09 2.75
CA SER A 171 12.56 40.72 1.44
C SER A 171 13.48 41.91 1.45
N LEU A 172 13.82 42.42 2.63
CA LEU A 172 14.65 43.62 2.80
C LEU A 172 16.14 43.29 2.73
N ARG A 173 16.92 44.26 2.21
CA ARG A 173 18.39 44.18 2.11
C ARG A 173 19.03 43.90 3.47
N GLU A 174 18.55 44.53 4.54
CA GLU A 174 19.10 44.38 5.89
C GLU A 174 19.10 42.94 6.37
N ASN A 175 18.07 42.15 5.98
CA ASN A 175 17.95 40.76 6.35
C ASN A 175 18.82 39.84 5.48
N ARG A 176 19.14 40.26 4.23
CA ARG A 176 19.90 39.49 3.26
C ARG A 176 20.81 40.35 2.38
N PRO A 177 21.84 40.99 2.95
CA PRO A 177 22.66 42.00 2.26
C PRO A 177 23.38 41.44 1.02
N ASN A 178 23.76 40.14 1.03
CA ASN A 178 24.44 39.48 -0.08
C ASN A 178 23.52 39.23 -1.31
N LEU A 179 22.22 39.44 -1.18
CA LEU A 179 21.26 39.34 -2.28
C LEU A 179 20.84 40.71 -2.82
N TYR A 180 21.56 41.78 -2.45
CA TYR A 180 21.39 43.13 -2.98
C TYR A 180 22.60 43.50 -3.86
N TYR A 181 22.44 43.34 -5.14
CA TYR A 181 23.45 43.63 -6.17
C TYR A 181 22.76 44.07 -7.46
N PRO A 182 23.45 44.79 -8.39
CA PRO A 182 22.87 45.19 -9.66
C PRO A 182 22.82 44.05 -10.66
N ILE A 183 21.82 44.07 -11.53
CA ILE A 183 21.78 43.33 -12.77
C ILE A 183 21.65 44.33 -13.93
N LYS A 184 22.21 44.02 -15.12
CA LYS A 184 22.10 44.88 -16.27
C LYS A 184 20.71 44.85 -16.88
N GLY A 185 20.10 46.00 -16.97
CA GLY A 185 18.82 46.24 -17.62
C GLY A 185 18.92 46.27 -19.14
N PRO A 186 17.77 46.44 -19.83
CA PRO A 186 17.73 46.39 -21.31
C PRO A 186 18.61 47.40 -22.03
N ASN A 187 18.89 48.56 -21.41
CA ASN A 187 19.72 49.62 -21.99
C ASN A 187 21.11 49.68 -21.35
N GLY A 188 21.51 48.63 -20.58
CA GLY A 188 22.82 48.54 -19.93
C GLY A 188 22.86 49.22 -18.52
N GLU A 189 21.81 49.86 -18.08
CA GLU A 189 21.68 50.46 -16.74
C GLU A 189 21.68 49.40 -15.64
N ASP A 190 22.05 49.82 -14.44
CA ASP A 190 22.01 48.94 -13.26
C ASP A 190 20.61 48.91 -12.65
N VAL A 191 19.99 47.73 -12.64
CA VAL A 191 18.70 47.46 -12.01
C VAL A 191 18.91 46.74 -10.66
N TYR A 192 18.36 47.28 -9.59
CA TYR A 192 18.43 46.75 -8.23
C TYR A 192 17.08 46.16 -7.79
N PRO A 193 17.04 45.29 -6.78
CA PRO A 193 15.80 44.73 -6.23
C PRO A 193 15.07 45.75 -5.35
N ILE A 194 14.50 46.79 -5.95
CA ILE A 194 13.82 47.87 -5.26
C ILE A 194 12.34 47.55 -5.03
N ILE A 195 11.86 47.81 -3.83
CA ILE A 195 10.45 47.83 -3.47
C ILE A 195 9.97 49.28 -3.65
N TYR A 196 9.02 49.47 -4.54
CA TYR A 196 8.38 50.74 -4.78
C TYR A 196 7.09 50.81 -3.97
N GLN A 197 6.99 51.81 -3.07
CA GLN A 197 5.81 52.01 -2.23
C GLN A 197 5.26 53.41 -2.49
N GLU A 198 3.95 53.56 -2.67
CA GLU A 198 3.28 54.85 -2.80
C GLU A 198 3.51 55.71 -1.58
N ALA A 199 3.77 56.98 -1.80
CA ALA A 199 3.99 57.96 -0.74
C ALA A 199 3.50 59.34 -1.21
N GLU A 200 2.36 59.77 -0.74
CA GLU A 200 1.72 61.04 -1.12
C GLU A 200 2.60 62.27 -0.82
N LYS A 201 3.49 62.18 0.19
CA LYS A 201 4.42 63.26 0.59
C LYS A 201 5.76 63.21 -0.13
N SER A 202 5.95 62.34 -1.11
CA SER A 202 7.16 62.25 -1.91
C SER A 202 7.00 63.02 -3.22
N ASP A 203 7.98 63.83 -3.62
CA ASP A 203 7.98 64.55 -4.89
C ASP A 203 7.86 63.64 -6.12
N LEU A 204 8.22 62.39 -5.98
CA LEU A 204 8.11 61.34 -6.99
C LEU A 204 6.82 60.52 -6.90
N GLY A 205 5.98 60.76 -5.88
CA GLY A 205 4.79 59.93 -5.60
C GLY A 205 5.07 58.53 -5.07
N PHE A 206 6.32 58.19 -4.82
CA PHE A 206 6.75 56.92 -4.25
C PHE A 206 8.09 57.00 -3.51
N VAL A 207 8.33 56.00 -2.65
CA VAL A 207 9.64 55.78 -1.99
C VAL A 207 10.27 54.52 -2.49
N LYS A 208 11.61 54.46 -2.52
CA LYS A 208 12.42 53.31 -2.90
C LYS A 208 12.96 52.64 -1.65
N ILE A 209 12.54 51.42 -1.38
CA ILE A 209 13.04 50.58 -0.28
C ILE A 209 13.95 49.53 -0.86
N GLN A 210 15.13 49.34 -0.27
CA GLN A 210 16.09 48.34 -0.75
C GLN A 210 15.62 46.92 -0.38
N GLY A 211 15.29 46.14 -1.37
CA GLY A 211 14.91 44.73 -1.24
C GLY A 211 16.08 43.78 -1.45
N CYS A 212 15.80 42.56 -1.79
CA CYS A 212 16.79 41.56 -2.18
C CYS A 212 16.27 40.68 -3.33
N TRP A 213 17.19 40.12 -4.13
CA TRP A 213 16.86 39.14 -5.15
C TRP A 213 16.46 37.79 -4.55
N ARG A 214 15.83 36.94 -5.35
CA ARG A 214 15.50 35.55 -4.97
C ARG A 214 16.71 34.64 -5.06
N HIS A 215 17.65 34.95 -5.95
CA HIS A 215 18.82 34.17 -6.29
C HIS A 215 20.12 34.86 -5.86
N SER A 216 21.17 34.05 -5.65
CA SER A 216 22.53 34.57 -5.55
C SER A 216 23.00 35.13 -6.89
N ALA A 217 24.04 35.96 -6.91
CA ALA A 217 24.57 36.54 -8.14
C ALA A 217 24.96 35.48 -9.17
N SER A 218 25.57 34.38 -8.74
CA SER A 218 25.96 33.28 -9.60
C SER A 218 24.76 32.54 -10.23
N ASN A 219 23.72 32.31 -9.45
CA ASN A 219 22.50 31.66 -9.96
C ASN A 219 21.72 32.60 -10.87
N LEU A 220 21.67 33.89 -10.56
CA LEU A 220 20.97 34.87 -11.39
C LEU A 220 21.69 35.11 -12.72
N ALA A 221 23.01 35.01 -12.76
CA ALA A 221 23.78 35.04 -14.01
C ALA A 221 23.36 33.90 -14.94
N LYS A 222 23.23 32.67 -14.43
CA LYS A 222 22.74 31.51 -15.20
C LYS A 222 21.32 31.75 -15.73
N VAL A 223 20.40 32.25 -14.91
CA VAL A 223 19.03 32.61 -15.32
C VAL A 223 19.06 33.65 -16.45
N GLY A 224 19.99 34.59 -16.41
CA GLY A 224 20.22 35.59 -17.46
C GLY A 224 20.76 34.97 -18.76
N GLU A 225 21.79 34.11 -18.69
CA GLU A 225 22.38 33.38 -19.82
C GLU A 225 21.33 32.49 -20.52
N GLU A 226 20.41 31.90 -19.75
CA GLU A 226 19.29 31.14 -20.26
C GLU A 226 18.19 31.98 -20.90
N GLY A 227 18.31 33.33 -20.92
CA GLY A 227 17.31 34.25 -21.47
C GLY A 227 16.00 34.28 -20.68
N ARG A 228 16.04 33.95 -19.37
CA ARG A 228 14.88 33.84 -18.50
C ARG A 228 14.57 35.12 -17.71
N ILE A 229 15.28 36.21 -17.93
CA ILE A 229 14.99 37.49 -17.31
C ILE A 229 14.14 38.33 -18.26
N GLU A 230 13.01 38.82 -17.75
CA GLU A 230 12.14 39.78 -18.43
C GLU A 230 12.10 41.08 -17.64
N PHE A 231 12.36 42.21 -18.30
CA PHE A 231 12.26 43.51 -17.70
C PHE A 231 10.96 44.21 -18.11
N VAL A 232 10.21 44.69 -17.13
CA VAL A 232 8.97 45.41 -17.37
C VAL A 232 9.02 46.75 -16.59
N LYS A 233 8.63 47.84 -17.24
CA LYS A 233 8.51 49.12 -16.55
C LYS A 233 7.26 49.14 -15.66
N ASN A 234 7.44 49.58 -14.42
CA ASN A 234 6.33 49.78 -13.52
C ASN A 234 5.58 51.10 -13.82
N LYS A 235 4.56 51.45 -13.04
CA LYS A 235 3.75 52.65 -13.25
C LYS A 235 4.52 53.96 -13.06
N TRP A 236 5.73 53.91 -12.50
CA TRP A 236 6.64 55.07 -12.33
C TRP A 236 7.78 55.06 -13.35
N ASN A 237 7.64 54.29 -14.44
CA ASN A 237 8.62 54.16 -15.51
C ASN A 237 9.98 53.54 -15.09
N GLU A 238 10.04 52.88 -13.95
CA GLU A 238 11.23 52.21 -13.41
C GLU A 238 11.25 50.72 -13.82
N TRP A 239 12.42 50.17 -14.13
CA TRP A 239 12.57 48.79 -14.50
C TRP A 239 12.38 47.84 -13.30
N VAL A 240 11.57 46.83 -13.50
CA VAL A 240 11.36 45.71 -12.58
C VAL A 240 11.68 44.42 -13.31
N ALA A 241 12.51 43.58 -12.69
CA ALA A 241 12.92 42.31 -13.28
C ALA A 241 12.00 41.16 -12.83
N TYR A 242 11.61 40.33 -13.78
CA TYR A 242 10.84 39.13 -13.60
C TYR A 242 11.61 37.93 -14.15
N GLU A 243 11.41 36.77 -13.56
CA GLU A 243 11.88 35.48 -14.09
C GLU A 243 10.79 34.85 -14.94
N LYS A 244 11.14 34.38 -16.13
CA LYS A 244 10.27 33.58 -17.00
C LYS A 244 10.27 32.13 -16.49
N ILE A 245 9.11 31.65 -16.05
CA ILE A 245 8.88 30.26 -15.71
C ILE A 245 8.18 29.63 -16.90
N PHE A 246 8.86 28.78 -17.62
CA PHE A 246 8.34 28.13 -18.83
C PHE A 246 7.37 26.99 -18.47
N ALA A 247 6.36 26.81 -19.31
CA ALA A 247 5.54 25.60 -19.27
C ALA A 247 6.43 24.35 -19.44
N PRO A 248 6.08 23.22 -18.83
CA PRO A 248 6.81 21.96 -19.07
C PRO A 248 6.78 21.59 -20.56
N LEU A 249 7.76 20.83 -21.01
CA LEU A 249 7.76 20.26 -22.36
C LEU A 249 6.68 19.17 -22.44
N GLU A 250 6.36 18.77 -23.67
CA GLU A 250 5.46 17.63 -23.89
C GLU A 250 6.04 16.38 -23.23
N GLY A 251 5.28 15.75 -22.34
CA GLY A 251 5.73 14.62 -21.54
C GLY A 251 6.45 14.98 -20.22
N GLU A 252 6.69 16.26 -19.93
CA GLU A 252 7.19 16.74 -18.64
C GLU A 252 6.04 17.32 -17.80
N GLU A 253 6.06 17.10 -16.50
CA GLU A 253 5.09 17.65 -15.56
C GLU A 253 5.78 18.51 -14.52
N ASN A 254 5.17 19.63 -14.17
CA ASN A 254 5.62 20.40 -13.00
C ASN A 254 5.07 19.76 -11.75
N THR A 255 5.95 19.37 -10.86
CA THR A 255 5.60 18.74 -9.59
C THR A 255 5.83 19.66 -8.39
N LYS A 256 5.26 19.29 -7.27
CA LYS A 256 5.52 19.88 -5.95
C LYS A 256 5.47 18.76 -4.90
N LYS A 257 6.12 18.97 -3.77
CA LYS A 257 6.02 18.05 -2.63
C LYS A 257 4.59 18.04 -2.10
N TYR A 258 4.12 16.86 -1.71
CA TYR A 258 2.85 16.72 -1.02
C TYR A 258 2.84 17.53 0.29
N SER A 259 1.69 18.09 0.61
CA SER A 259 1.47 18.77 1.89
C SER A 259 1.21 17.75 2.99
N THR A 260 1.68 18.06 4.22
CA THR A 260 1.30 17.31 5.43
C THR A 260 -0.12 17.62 5.91
N TRP A 261 -0.82 18.53 5.25
CA TRP A 261 -2.23 18.82 5.46
C TRP A 261 -3.05 18.28 4.29
N ILE A 262 -4.06 17.48 4.61
CA ILE A 262 -4.93 16.82 3.63
C ILE A 262 -6.36 17.30 3.81
N ASP A 263 -6.88 17.97 2.79
CA ASP A 263 -8.27 18.43 2.66
C ASP A 263 -8.94 17.73 1.47
N ASP A 264 -10.23 17.96 1.33
CA ASP A 264 -11.04 17.70 0.13
C ASP A 264 -11.04 16.23 -0.32
N VAL A 265 -11.13 15.32 0.66
CA VAL A 265 -11.27 13.88 0.40
C VAL A 265 -12.73 13.47 0.62
N SER A 266 -13.27 12.70 -0.30
CA SER A 266 -14.65 12.18 -0.23
C SER A 266 -14.87 11.34 1.03
N ASN A 267 -16.15 11.26 1.47
CA ASN A 267 -16.51 10.45 2.64
C ASN A 267 -16.61 8.97 2.27
N GLY A 268 -15.69 8.15 2.82
CA GLY A 268 -15.62 6.73 2.53
C GLY A 268 -16.88 5.94 2.96
N THR A 269 -17.50 6.30 4.07
CA THR A 269 -18.75 5.67 4.54
C THR A 269 -19.90 5.93 3.56
N THR A 270 -20.00 7.14 3.03
CA THR A 270 -20.99 7.46 2.00
C THR A 270 -20.73 6.67 0.72
N LEU A 271 -19.48 6.50 0.32
CA LEU A 271 -19.12 5.74 -0.86
C LEU A 271 -19.52 4.26 -0.71
N ILE A 272 -19.21 3.64 0.42
CA ILE A 272 -19.56 2.22 0.65
C ILE A 272 -21.09 2.05 0.71
N LYS A 273 -21.80 2.97 1.36
CA LYS A 273 -23.27 2.98 1.40
C LYS A 273 -23.87 3.05 -0.02
N ASN A 274 -23.33 3.88 -0.89
CA ASN A 274 -23.78 3.97 -2.28
C ASN A 274 -23.46 2.69 -3.06
N MET A 275 -22.28 2.13 -2.86
CA MET A 275 -21.84 0.90 -3.53
C MET A 275 -22.69 -0.32 -3.15
N PHE A 276 -23.11 -0.42 -1.89
CA PHE A 276 -23.91 -1.53 -1.37
C PHE A 276 -25.41 -1.23 -1.32
N SER A 277 -25.83 0.02 -1.54
CA SER A 277 -27.19 0.54 -1.31
C SER A 277 -27.68 0.37 0.14
N LYS A 278 -26.78 0.09 1.07
CA LYS A 278 -27.01 -0.13 2.51
C LYS A 278 -25.78 0.28 3.31
N SER A 279 -25.95 0.59 4.60
CA SER A 279 -24.84 0.88 5.52
C SER A 279 -24.28 -0.44 6.08
N VAL A 280 -23.47 -1.14 5.29
CA VAL A 280 -22.91 -2.45 5.67
C VAL A 280 -21.61 -2.34 6.46
N PHE A 281 -20.96 -1.18 6.46
CA PHE A 281 -19.72 -0.94 7.17
C PHE A 281 -19.61 0.53 7.59
N ASP A 282 -19.36 0.76 8.86
CA ASP A 282 -19.16 2.09 9.42
C ASP A 282 -17.67 2.48 9.39
N TYR A 283 -17.39 3.78 9.36
CA TYR A 283 -16.02 4.33 9.42
C TYR A 283 -15.05 3.91 8.30
N SER A 284 -15.57 3.57 7.12
CA SER A 284 -14.71 3.27 5.97
C SER A 284 -13.87 4.49 5.57
N LYS A 285 -12.57 4.29 5.35
CA LYS A 285 -11.71 5.33 4.75
C LYS A 285 -12.07 5.56 3.28
N SER A 286 -11.69 6.73 2.75
CA SER A 286 -11.88 7.04 1.34
C SER A 286 -10.79 6.41 0.47
N PRO A 287 -11.12 5.84 -0.70
CA PRO A 287 -10.12 5.43 -1.68
C PRO A 287 -9.22 6.58 -2.14
N GLU A 288 -9.75 7.80 -2.28
CA GLU A 288 -8.96 8.99 -2.67
C GLU A 288 -7.84 9.29 -1.67
N LEU A 289 -8.11 9.12 -0.36
CA LEU A 289 -7.08 9.26 0.67
C LEU A 289 -5.97 8.23 0.49
N LEU A 290 -6.34 6.97 0.24
CA LEU A 290 -5.39 5.88 0.06
C LEU A 290 -4.60 6.05 -1.25
N ILE A 291 -5.23 6.46 -2.36
CA ILE A 291 -4.54 6.79 -3.62
C ILE A 291 -3.48 7.87 -3.38
N ARG A 292 -3.81 8.87 -2.55
CA ARG A 292 -2.84 9.91 -2.18
C ARG A 292 -1.63 9.32 -1.46
N PHE A 293 -1.83 8.36 -0.51
CA PHE A 293 -0.71 7.68 0.15
C PHE A 293 0.09 6.80 -0.80
N LEU A 294 -0.57 6.07 -1.71
CA LEU A 294 0.10 5.26 -2.73
C LEU A 294 1.02 6.14 -3.61
N ARG A 295 0.53 7.31 -4.03
CA ARG A 295 1.33 8.28 -4.79
C ARG A 295 2.44 8.93 -3.95
N MET A 296 2.19 9.24 -2.68
CA MET A 296 3.22 9.75 -1.75
C MET A 296 4.33 8.72 -1.49
N ALA A 297 3.99 7.44 -1.47
CA ALA A 297 4.93 6.33 -1.38
C ALA A 297 5.74 6.09 -2.66
N ASN A 298 5.39 6.76 -3.78
CA ASN A 298 6.03 6.60 -5.08
C ASN A 298 6.07 5.15 -5.58
N LEU A 299 4.95 4.43 -5.40
CA LEU A 299 4.85 3.04 -5.82
C LEU A 299 5.08 2.89 -7.32
N LYS A 300 5.86 1.89 -7.68
CA LYS A 300 6.18 1.52 -9.07
C LYS A 300 5.37 0.29 -9.48
N ASN A 301 5.46 -0.06 -10.76
CA ASN A 301 4.86 -1.31 -11.25
C ASN A 301 5.39 -2.51 -10.46
N GLU A 302 4.51 -3.48 -10.19
CA GLU A 302 4.74 -4.70 -9.41
C GLU A 302 4.96 -4.47 -7.90
N ASP A 303 4.99 -3.23 -7.41
CA ASP A 303 5.08 -2.97 -5.98
C ASP A 303 3.82 -3.47 -5.25
N VAL A 304 4.03 -3.90 -4.01
CA VAL A 304 2.96 -4.48 -3.18
C VAL A 304 2.54 -3.50 -2.10
N CYS A 305 1.22 -3.29 -1.98
CA CYS A 305 0.60 -2.59 -0.86
C CYS A 305 -0.01 -3.61 0.11
N LEU A 306 0.51 -3.66 1.33
CA LEU A 306 -0.01 -4.51 2.41
C LEU A 306 -0.87 -3.69 3.38
N ASP A 307 -2.04 -4.22 3.73
CA ASP A 307 -2.92 -3.70 4.77
C ASP A 307 -3.39 -4.84 5.68
N PHE A 308 -2.90 -4.87 6.91
CA PHE A 308 -3.21 -5.94 7.86
C PHE A 308 -4.21 -5.53 8.97
N PHE A 309 -4.89 -4.39 8.77
CA PHE A 309 -6.13 -4.00 9.43
C PHE A 309 -7.14 -3.57 8.35
N SER A 310 -7.35 -4.44 7.36
CA SER A 310 -7.94 -4.02 6.08
C SER A 310 -9.44 -3.66 6.16
N GLY A 311 -10.13 -4.05 7.22
CA GLY A 311 -11.53 -3.75 7.41
C GLY A 311 -12.38 -4.09 6.19
N SER A 312 -12.95 -3.07 5.55
CA SER A 312 -13.70 -3.24 4.30
C SER A 312 -12.84 -3.24 3.03
N SER A 313 -11.51 -3.36 3.12
CA SER A 313 -10.54 -3.39 2.01
C SER A 313 -10.57 -2.14 1.11
N THR A 314 -10.55 -0.96 1.72
CA THR A 314 -10.43 0.32 0.99
C THR A 314 -9.12 0.38 0.22
N THR A 315 -8.05 -0.15 0.77
CA THR A 315 -6.71 -0.16 0.17
C THR A 315 -6.69 -0.93 -1.15
N ALA A 316 -7.34 -2.10 -1.22
CA ALA A 316 -7.47 -2.85 -2.48
C ALA A 316 -8.24 -2.06 -3.55
N HIS A 317 -9.35 -1.39 -3.17
CA HIS A 317 -10.08 -0.50 -4.07
C HIS A 317 -9.19 0.63 -4.60
N ALA A 318 -8.40 1.26 -3.72
CA ALA A 318 -7.48 2.34 -4.09
C ALA A 318 -6.37 1.88 -5.06
N VAL A 319 -5.80 0.69 -4.83
CA VAL A 319 -4.77 0.12 -5.72
C VAL A 319 -5.34 -0.16 -7.12
N MET A 320 -6.50 -0.81 -7.21
CA MET A 320 -7.16 -1.05 -8.51
C MET A 320 -7.51 0.26 -9.23
N GLN A 321 -7.95 1.27 -8.49
CA GLN A 321 -8.26 2.59 -9.06
C GLN A 321 -7.00 3.28 -9.57
N LEU A 322 -5.90 3.23 -8.82
CA LEU A 322 -4.61 3.79 -9.23
C LEU A 322 -4.09 3.11 -10.49
N ASN A 323 -4.12 1.77 -10.55
CA ASN A 323 -3.75 1.00 -11.75
C ASN A 323 -4.59 1.38 -12.98
N ALA A 324 -5.87 1.68 -12.80
CA ALA A 324 -6.73 2.16 -13.89
C ALA A 324 -6.36 3.57 -14.37
N GLU A 325 -5.86 4.42 -13.49
CA GLU A 325 -5.51 5.82 -13.78
C GLU A 325 -4.14 5.96 -14.45
N ASP A 326 -3.13 5.18 -14.01
CA ASP A 326 -1.74 5.29 -14.46
C ASP A 326 -1.30 4.15 -15.38
N GLY A 327 -2.16 3.13 -15.60
CA GLY A 327 -1.82 1.93 -16.37
C GLY A 327 -0.83 1.02 -15.66
N GLY A 328 -0.72 1.16 -14.33
CA GLY A 328 0.17 0.38 -13.48
C GLY A 328 -0.32 -1.04 -13.23
N ASN A 329 0.50 -1.82 -12.53
CA ASN A 329 0.23 -3.19 -12.12
C ASN A 329 0.65 -3.42 -10.66
N GLN A 330 0.35 -2.45 -9.79
CA GLN A 330 0.60 -2.56 -8.36
C GLN A 330 -0.30 -3.66 -7.77
N LYS A 331 0.22 -4.38 -6.80
CA LYS A 331 -0.46 -5.50 -6.13
C LYS A 331 -0.93 -5.12 -4.73
N PHE A 332 -1.89 -5.84 -4.20
CA PHE A 332 -2.36 -5.65 -2.83
C PHE A 332 -2.42 -6.97 -2.05
N ILE A 333 -2.14 -6.89 -0.76
CA ILE A 333 -2.35 -7.96 0.21
C ILE A 333 -3.19 -7.40 1.35
N MET A 334 -4.39 -7.96 1.53
CA MET A 334 -5.34 -7.55 2.56
C MET A 334 -5.47 -8.63 3.62
N VAL A 335 -5.20 -8.29 4.88
CA VAL A 335 -5.37 -9.21 6.00
C VAL A 335 -6.45 -8.68 6.93
N GLN A 336 -7.44 -9.51 7.22
CA GLN A 336 -8.56 -9.20 8.12
C GLN A 336 -8.95 -10.45 8.91
N LEU A 337 -9.11 -10.27 10.20
CA LEU A 337 -9.68 -11.31 11.05
C LEU A 337 -11.14 -11.57 10.70
N PRO A 338 -11.64 -12.79 10.88
CA PRO A 338 -13.02 -13.16 10.55
C PRO A 338 -14.02 -12.68 11.61
N GLU A 339 -13.93 -11.40 11.99
CA GLU A 339 -14.83 -10.77 12.96
C GLU A 339 -16.26 -10.85 12.47
N GLU A 340 -17.15 -11.31 13.34
CA GLU A 340 -18.57 -11.42 13.04
C GLU A 340 -19.25 -10.04 12.99
N THR A 341 -20.15 -9.89 12.05
CA THR A 341 -21.02 -8.71 12.00
C THR A 341 -22.14 -8.85 13.03
N PRO A 342 -22.51 -7.79 13.78
CA PRO A 342 -23.62 -7.85 14.75
C PRO A 342 -24.90 -8.39 14.11
N GLU A 343 -25.64 -9.23 14.81
CA GLU A 343 -26.83 -9.91 14.28
C GLU A 343 -27.94 -8.95 13.83
N ASP A 344 -28.06 -7.79 14.47
CA ASP A 344 -29.03 -6.75 14.14
C ASP A 344 -28.51 -5.75 13.08
N SER A 345 -27.27 -5.87 12.62
CA SER A 345 -26.66 -4.97 11.65
C SER A 345 -27.24 -5.11 10.24
N GLU A 346 -27.17 -4.04 9.47
CA GLU A 346 -27.55 -4.06 8.06
C GLU A 346 -26.63 -4.98 7.23
N ALA A 347 -25.38 -5.19 7.65
CA ALA A 347 -24.47 -6.14 7.04
C ALA A 347 -24.96 -7.58 7.19
N ARG A 348 -25.34 -8.00 8.41
CA ARG A 348 -25.88 -9.34 8.68
C ARG A 348 -27.20 -9.57 7.93
N LYS A 349 -28.10 -8.59 7.90
CA LYS A 349 -29.35 -8.63 7.11
C LYS A 349 -29.12 -8.69 5.61
N ALA A 350 -27.98 -8.19 5.13
CA ALA A 350 -27.57 -8.29 3.72
C ALA A 350 -26.86 -9.60 3.38
N GLY A 351 -26.66 -10.49 4.35
CA GLY A 351 -26.06 -11.81 4.18
C GLY A 351 -24.56 -11.88 4.48
N TYR A 352 -23.93 -10.78 4.89
CA TYR A 352 -22.50 -10.75 5.25
C TYR A 352 -22.34 -11.10 6.73
N LYS A 353 -21.86 -12.30 7.01
CA LYS A 353 -21.69 -12.80 8.37
C LYS A 353 -20.44 -12.27 9.06
N THR A 354 -19.40 -11.96 8.26
CA THR A 354 -18.11 -11.50 8.76
C THR A 354 -17.63 -10.28 7.99
N ILE A 355 -16.70 -9.51 8.57
CA ILE A 355 -16.08 -8.35 7.93
C ILE A 355 -15.36 -8.73 6.62
N PRO A 356 -14.57 -9.83 6.54
CA PRO A 356 -13.96 -10.27 5.29
C PRO A 356 -14.95 -10.53 4.14
N GLU A 357 -16.20 -10.91 4.43
CA GLU A 357 -17.22 -11.07 3.38
C GLU A 357 -17.61 -9.74 2.76
N ILE A 358 -17.73 -8.69 3.57
CA ILE A 358 -17.96 -7.32 3.09
C ILE A 358 -16.75 -6.86 2.25
N ALA A 359 -15.54 -7.11 2.73
CA ALA A 359 -14.28 -6.76 2.06
C ALA A 359 -14.19 -7.39 0.67
N LYS A 360 -14.39 -8.70 0.57
CA LYS A 360 -14.39 -9.44 -0.72
C LYS A 360 -15.42 -8.87 -1.70
N GLU A 361 -16.62 -8.59 -1.22
CA GLU A 361 -17.69 -8.04 -2.07
C GLU A 361 -17.37 -6.61 -2.50
N ARG A 362 -16.76 -5.80 -1.63
CA ARG A 362 -16.29 -4.46 -2.01
C ARG A 362 -15.26 -4.51 -3.12
N ILE A 363 -14.27 -5.40 -3.04
CA ILE A 363 -13.24 -5.55 -4.08
C ILE A 363 -13.91 -5.88 -5.42
N ARG A 364 -14.85 -6.84 -5.46
CA ARG A 364 -15.58 -7.21 -6.68
C ARG A 364 -16.36 -6.04 -7.28
N ARG A 365 -17.11 -5.31 -6.44
CA ARG A 365 -17.91 -4.15 -6.89
C ARG A 365 -17.04 -3.00 -7.34
N ALA A 366 -15.93 -2.74 -6.65
CA ALA A 366 -14.97 -1.72 -7.05
C ALA A 366 -14.35 -2.05 -8.42
N GLY A 367 -13.84 -3.27 -8.62
CA GLY A 367 -13.26 -3.70 -9.89
C GLY A 367 -14.27 -3.62 -11.05
N LYS A 368 -15.51 -4.06 -10.82
CA LYS A 368 -16.57 -3.93 -11.81
C LYS A 368 -16.85 -2.46 -12.16
N LYS A 369 -17.03 -1.60 -11.16
CA LYS A 369 -17.31 -0.17 -11.35
C LYS A 369 -16.19 0.52 -12.12
N ILE A 370 -14.92 0.28 -11.77
CA ILE A 370 -13.75 0.85 -12.44
C ILE A 370 -13.75 0.49 -13.93
N LYS A 371 -14.01 -0.77 -14.27
CA LYS A 371 -14.11 -1.23 -15.66
C LYS A 371 -15.29 -0.62 -16.42
N GLU A 372 -16.42 -0.41 -15.77
CA GLU A 372 -17.59 0.24 -16.36
C GLU A 372 -17.38 1.74 -16.61
N GLU A 373 -16.67 2.44 -15.73
CA GLU A 373 -16.40 3.88 -15.84
C GLU A 373 -15.34 4.21 -16.90
N SER A 374 -14.40 3.30 -17.18
CA SER A 374 -13.29 3.54 -18.12
C SER A 374 -13.02 2.33 -19.04
N PRO A 375 -14.02 1.87 -19.81
CA PRO A 375 -13.95 0.58 -20.54
C PRO A 375 -12.85 0.52 -21.60
N LEU A 376 -12.39 1.66 -22.10
CA LEU A 376 -11.36 1.70 -23.16
C LEU A 376 -9.93 1.53 -22.60
N THR A 377 -9.69 1.99 -21.38
CA THR A 377 -8.35 2.00 -20.75
C THR A 377 -8.15 0.85 -19.74
N THR A 378 -9.24 0.14 -19.39
CA THR A 378 -9.22 -0.90 -18.35
C THR A 378 -9.49 -2.32 -18.89
N GLN A 379 -9.31 -2.54 -20.21
CA GLN A 379 -9.54 -3.86 -20.81
C GLN A 379 -8.65 -4.94 -20.19
N ASP A 380 -7.37 -4.61 -20.02
CA ASP A 380 -6.35 -5.52 -19.47
C ASP A 380 -6.13 -5.32 -17.95
N LEU A 381 -6.94 -4.48 -17.30
CA LEU A 381 -6.82 -4.24 -15.87
C LEU A 381 -7.15 -5.51 -15.08
N ASP A 382 -6.20 -6.02 -14.31
CA ASP A 382 -6.45 -7.09 -13.36
C ASP A 382 -7.25 -6.58 -12.16
N THR A 383 -8.44 -7.11 -11.97
CA THR A 383 -9.32 -6.87 -10.82
C THR A 383 -9.59 -8.14 -10.04
N GLY A 384 -8.87 -9.22 -10.38
CA GLY A 384 -8.94 -10.49 -9.70
C GLY A 384 -8.23 -10.46 -8.34
N PHE A 385 -8.60 -11.39 -7.48
CA PHE A 385 -7.89 -11.62 -6.22
C PHE A 385 -8.10 -13.05 -5.75
N ARG A 386 -7.14 -13.57 -4.99
CA ARG A 386 -7.25 -14.86 -4.31
C ARG A 386 -7.63 -14.66 -2.86
N VAL A 387 -8.33 -15.62 -2.31
CA VAL A 387 -8.74 -15.62 -0.90
C VAL A 387 -8.13 -16.83 -0.23
N PHE A 388 -7.35 -16.58 0.81
CA PHE A 388 -6.78 -17.60 1.67
C PHE A 388 -7.35 -17.48 3.07
N ARG A 389 -7.49 -18.60 3.75
CA ARG A 389 -7.77 -18.66 5.18
C ARG A 389 -6.56 -19.30 5.86
N LEU A 390 -6.08 -18.68 6.92
CA LEU A 390 -5.10 -19.34 7.77
C LEU A 390 -5.80 -20.47 8.50
N ASP A 391 -5.27 -21.66 8.39
CA ASP A 391 -5.77 -22.87 8.99
C ASP A 391 -4.61 -23.69 9.59
N GLU A 392 -4.93 -24.78 10.24
CA GLU A 392 -3.93 -25.74 10.69
C GLU A 392 -3.18 -26.39 9.50
N SER A 393 -2.09 -27.08 9.79
CA SER A 393 -1.35 -27.86 8.81
C SER A 393 -2.26 -28.78 7.98
N ASN A 394 -1.96 -28.92 6.68
CA ASN A 394 -2.64 -29.88 5.80
C ASN A 394 -2.42 -31.34 6.24
N TYR A 395 -1.46 -31.57 7.12
CA TYR A 395 -1.02 -32.91 7.51
C TYR A 395 -1.49 -33.25 8.92
N LEU A 396 -1.67 -34.53 9.17
CA LEU A 396 -1.99 -35.06 10.49
C LEU A 396 -0.80 -34.85 11.43
N ASP A 397 -1.08 -34.50 12.68
CA ASP A 397 -0.04 -34.33 13.70
C ASP A 397 0.61 -35.66 14.07
N VAL A 398 1.93 -35.70 13.99
CA VAL A 398 2.72 -36.84 14.45
C VAL A 398 2.84 -36.74 15.99
N LYS A 399 1.93 -37.42 16.70
CA LYS A 399 1.85 -37.37 18.18
C LYS A 399 2.85 -38.26 18.91
N LYS A 400 3.57 -39.15 18.18
CA LYS A 400 4.51 -40.10 18.76
C LYS A 400 5.90 -39.99 18.13
N SER A 401 6.91 -40.34 18.89
CA SER A 401 8.27 -40.44 18.34
C SER A 401 8.39 -41.65 17.38
N PRO A 402 9.30 -41.62 16.40
CA PRO A 402 9.50 -42.77 15.47
C PRO A 402 9.72 -44.12 16.13
N LYS A 403 10.22 -44.14 17.38
CA LYS A 403 10.46 -45.36 18.17
C LYS A 403 9.19 -45.97 18.78
N GLU A 404 8.10 -45.22 18.79
CA GLU A 404 6.82 -45.64 19.37
C GLU A 404 5.84 -46.18 18.32
N TYR A 405 6.26 -46.22 17.04
CA TYR A 405 5.49 -46.79 15.92
C TYR A 405 5.99 -48.18 15.58
N ASN A 406 5.07 -49.08 15.33
CA ASN A 406 5.33 -50.40 14.74
C ASN A 406 5.13 -50.33 13.23
N GLN A 407 5.58 -51.36 12.49
CA GLN A 407 5.58 -51.39 11.03
C GLN A 407 4.18 -51.29 10.43
N ASP A 408 3.17 -51.92 11.06
CA ASP A 408 1.77 -51.85 10.64
C ASP A 408 1.15 -50.45 10.78
N GLN A 409 1.70 -49.63 11.65
CA GLN A 409 1.28 -48.25 11.83
C GLN A 409 1.96 -47.28 10.83
N LEU A 410 3.09 -47.67 10.26
CA LEU A 410 3.75 -46.90 9.22
C LEU A 410 2.94 -46.85 7.92
N GLU A 411 2.19 -47.93 7.60
CA GLU A 411 1.28 -47.94 6.46
C GLU A 411 0.09 -46.97 6.62
N LEU A 412 -0.30 -46.63 7.86
CA LEU A 412 -1.30 -45.62 8.15
C LEU A 412 -0.80 -44.16 7.90
N PHE A 413 0.49 -43.99 7.71
CA PHE A 413 1.09 -42.67 7.41
C PHE A 413 1.33 -42.44 5.92
N ALA A 414 1.06 -43.41 5.06
CA ALA A 414 1.10 -43.26 3.61
C ALA A 414 0.08 -42.18 3.14
N ASP A 415 -1.04 -42.03 3.86
CA ASP A 415 -1.97 -40.91 3.68
C ASP A 415 -2.02 -40.06 4.96
N ASN A 416 -1.05 -39.15 5.11
CA ASN A 416 -0.92 -38.26 6.26
C ASN A 416 -1.70 -36.94 6.09
N ILE A 417 -2.44 -36.78 4.99
CA ILE A 417 -3.22 -35.59 4.67
C ILE A 417 -4.56 -35.65 5.43
N LYS A 418 -4.98 -34.53 6.00
CA LYS A 418 -6.28 -34.40 6.64
C LYS A 418 -7.39 -34.56 5.60
N ALA A 419 -8.45 -35.29 5.96
CA ALA A 419 -9.53 -35.68 5.04
C ALA A 419 -10.37 -34.51 4.49
N ASP A 420 -10.33 -33.37 5.15
CA ASP A 420 -11.03 -32.14 4.78
C ASP A 420 -10.22 -31.20 3.84
N ARG A 421 -9.02 -31.60 3.48
CA ARG A 421 -8.14 -30.81 2.59
C ARG A 421 -8.47 -31.04 1.13
N THR A 422 -8.50 -29.95 0.36
CA THR A 422 -8.73 -29.95 -1.08
C THR A 422 -7.40 -29.95 -1.84
N ASP A 423 -7.44 -30.27 -3.13
CA ASP A 423 -6.28 -30.18 -4.02
C ASP A 423 -5.62 -28.80 -3.99
N LEU A 424 -6.43 -27.74 -3.90
CA LEU A 424 -5.93 -26.37 -3.84
C LEU A 424 -5.21 -26.09 -2.51
N ASP A 425 -5.64 -26.65 -1.39
CA ASP A 425 -4.94 -26.52 -0.11
C ASP A 425 -3.55 -27.14 -0.18
N LEU A 426 -3.44 -28.29 -0.82
CA LEU A 426 -2.17 -29.00 -1.04
C LEU A 426 -1.26 -28.23 -2.00
N LEU A 427 -1.81 -27.73 -3.10
CA LEU A 427 -1.08 -26.96 -4.10
C LEU A 427 -0.52 -25.67 -3.49
N PHE A 428 -1.36 -24.86 -2.88
CA PHE A 428 -0.92 -23.60 -2.30
C PHE A 428 -0.02 -23.77 -1.08
N GLY A 429 -0.25 -24.81 -0.26
CA GLY A 429 0.68 -25.16 0.82
C GLY A 429 2.06 -25.52 0.30
N SER A 430 2.14 -26.26 -0.79
CA SER A 430 3.41 -26.63 -1.43
C SER A 430 4.06 -25.46 -2.13
N MET A 431 3.30 -24.58 -2.81
CA MET A 431 3.81 -23.33 -3.38
C MET A 431 4.46 -22.47 -2.31
N LEU A 432 3.81 -22.31 -1.15
CA LEU A 432 4.34 -21.56 -0.02
C LEU A 432 5.65 -22.17 0.50
N ALA A 433 5.68 -23.49 0.69
CA ALA A 433 6.88 -24.20 1.18
C ALA A 433 8.07 -24.12 0.21
N TRP A 434 7.80 -23.99 -1.08
CA TRP A 434 8.84 -23.89 -2.13
C TRP A 434 9.19 -22.45 -2.51
N GLY A 435 8.57 -21.45 -1.89
CA GLY A 435 8.78 -20.06 -2.22
C GLY A 435 8.25 -19.65 -3.60
N VAL A 436 7.26 -20.39 -4.14
CA VAL A 436 6.52 -19.99 -5.34
C VAL A 436 5.50 -18.94 -4.96
N GLN A 437 5.47 -17.83 -5.68
CA GLN A 437 4.53 -16.74 -5.39
C GLN A 437 3.08 -17.21 -5.55
N LEU A 438 2.23 -16.88 -4.56
CA LEU A 438 0.86 -17.37 -4.52
C LEU A 438 -0.09 -16.65 -5.50
N ASP A 439 0.34 -15.56 -6.10
CA ASP A 439 -0.41 -14.77 -7.10
C ASP A 439 -0.11 -15.18 -8.55
N MET A 440 0.82 -16.11 -8.79
CA MET A 440 1.17 -16.58 -10.14
C MET A 440 -0.05 -17.09 -10.91
N PRO A 441 -0.15 -16.84 -12.23
CA PRO A 441 -1.21 -17.37 -13.08
C PRO A 441 -1.31 -18.90 -12.95
N MET A 442 -2.53 -19.41 -12.94
CA MET A 442 -2.78 -20.84 -12.83
C MET A 442 -3.87 -21.27 -13.81
N THR A 443 -3.62 -22.37 -14.49
CA THR A 443 -4.61 -23.05 -15.33
C THR A 443 -4.91 -24.45 -14.79
N THR A 444 -6.11 -24.92 -15.07
CA THR A 444 -6.57 -26.26 -14.68
C THR A 444 -7.13 -26.95 -15.90
N GLU A 445 -6.71 -28.17 -16.15
CA GLU A 445 -7.20 -29.00 -17.26
C GLU A 445 -7.56 -30.40 -16.79
N GLN A 446 -8.46 -31.05 -17.53
CA GLN A 446 -8.85 -32.45 -17.30
C GLN A 446 -8.14 -33.34 -18.31
N VAL A 447 -7.34 -34.28 -17.84
CA VAL A 447 -6.63 -35.24 -18.68
C VAL A 447 -6.95 -36.67 -18.19
N ASP A 448 -7.59 -37.45 -19.02
CA ASP A 448 -7.93 -38.86 -18.72
C ASP A 448 -8.67 -39.06 -17.37
N GLY A 449 -9.50 -38.08 -16.99
CA GLY A 449 -10.25 -38.11 -15.73
C GLY A 449 -9.51 -37.50 -14.52
N CYS A 450 -8.24 -37.14 -14.67
CA CYS A 450 -7.43 -36.50 -13.65
C CYS A 450 -7.39 -34.96 -13.83
N THR A 451 -7.33 -34.25 -12.73
CA THR A 451 -7.17 -32.78 -12.74
C THR A 451 -5.69 -32.41 -12.68
N VAL A 452 -5.21 -31.71 -13.70
CA VAL A 452 -3.84 -31.22 -13.79
C VAL A 452 -3.84 -29.69 -13.56
N TYR A 453 -3.06 -29.23 -12.61
CA TYR A 453 -2.84 -27.84 -12.29
C TYR A 453 -1.50 -27.38 -12.86
N THR A 454 -1.49 -26.28 -13.61
CA THR A 454 -0.27 -25.68 -14.15
C THR A 454 -0.14 -24.26 -13.61
N VAL A 455 0.94 -23.98 -12.90
CA VAL A 455 1.26 -22.67 -12.32
C VAL A 455 2.35 -22.00 -13.16
N ASN A 456 2.15 -20.72 -13.51
CA ASN A 456 3.09 -19.88 -14.25
C ASN A 456 3.69 -20.59 -15.47
N GLU A 457 2.81 -21.06 -16.39
CA GLU A 457 3.19 -21.72 -17.65
C GLU A 457 4.08 -22.96 -17.51
N GLY A 458 4.29 -23.47 -16.29
CA GLY A 458 5.09 -24.68 -16.06
C GLY A 458 6.10 -24.58 -14.91
N ASP A 459 6.18 -23.47 -14.17
CA ASP A 459 7.02 -23.41 -12.95
C ASP A 459 6.70 -24.54 -11.96
N LEU A 460 5.41 -24.91 -11.89
CA LEU A 460 4.92 -26.05 -11.13
C LEU A 460 3.75 -26.70 -11.87
N VAL A 461 3.81 -28.01 -12.07
CA VAL A 461 2.69 -28.82 -12.55
C VAL A 461 2.33 -29.85 -11.49
N ALA A 462 1.06 -29.91 -11.10
CA ALA A 462 0.58 -30.78 -10.03
C ALA A 462 -0.62 -31.62 -10.46
N CYS A 463 -0.70 -32.84 -9.93
CA CYS A 463 -1.86 -33.70 -10.03
C CYS A 463 -2.05 -34.45 -8.72
N PHE A 464 -3.27 -34.36 -8.15
CA PHE A 464 -3.63 -35.01 -6.88
C PHE A 464 -4.73 -36.06 -7.06
N SER A 465 -5.10 -36.36 -8.30
CA SER A 465 -6.11 -37.36 -8.63
C SER A 465 -5.56 -38.78 -8.47
N ASP A 466 -6.41 -39.69 -8.04
CA ASP A 466 -6.05 -41.12 -7.95
C ASP A 466 -5.84 -41.75 -9.35
N ASN A 467 -5.01 -42.79 -9.43
CA ASN A 467 -4.76 -43.58 -10.63
C ASN A 467 -4.20 -42.78 -11.82
N ILE A 468 -3.04 -42.19 -11.65
CA ILE A 468 -2.33 -41.45 -12.71
C ILE A 468 -1.99 -42.41 -13.85
N THR A 469 -2.38 -42.03 -15.07
CA THR A 469 -2.11 -42.79 -16.31
C THR A 469 -0.93 -42.20 -17.08
N ASP A 470 -0.35 -42.99 -18.01
CA ASP A 470 0.73 -42.53 -18.90
C ASP A 470 0.34 -41.29 -19.71
N LYS A 471 -0.96 -41.13 -20.02
CA LYS A 471 -1.46 -39.93 -20.71
C LYS A 471 -1.35 -38.68 -19.83
N VAL A 472 -1.64 -38.80 -18.54
CA VAL A 472 -1.48 -37.70 -17.58
C VAL A 472 -0.02 -37.32 -17.44
N VAL A 473 0.87 -38.31 -17.31
CA VAL A 473 2.33 -38.11 -17.23
C VAL A 473 2.84 -37.39 -18.48
N SER A 474 2.42 -37.84 -19.68
CA SER A 474 2.82 -37.17 -20.93
C SER A 474 2.30 -35.74 -21.02
N ALA A 475 1.02 -35.51 -20.67
CA ALA A 475 0.43 -34.17 -20.70
C ALA A 475 1.09 -33.22 -19.69
N MET A 476 1.50 -33.72 -18.53
CA MET A 476 2.27 -32.94 -17.56
C MET A 476 3.68 -32.64 -18.07
N ALA A 477 4.37 -33.59 -18.69
CA ALA A 477 5.70 -33.43 -19.27
C ALA A 477 5.71 -32.43 -20.45
N ASP A 478 4.65 -32.43 -21.27
CA ASP A 478 4.48 -31.50 -22.41
C ASP A 478 4.44 -30.02 -21.97
N LYS A 479 4.14 -29.75 -20.70
CA LYS A 479 4.23 -28.39 -20.11
C LYS A 479 5.66 -27.98 -19.80
N MET A 480 6.65 -28.84 -20.00
CA MET A 480 8.06 -28.62 -19.66
C MET A 480 8.25 -28.08 -18.24
N PRO A 481 7.71 -28.76 -17.22
CA PRO A 481 7.67 -28.25 -15.86
C PRO A 481 9.06 -28.10 -15.25
N LEU A 482 9.25 -27.04 -14.44
CA LEU A 482 10.42 -26.91 -13.57
C LEU A 482 10.28 -27.77 -12.31
N ARG A 483 9.04 -28.00 -11.87
CA ARG A 483 8.72 -28.82 -10.69
C ARG A 483 7.43 -29.61 -10.92
N ILE A 484 7.38 -30.81 -10.36
CA ILE A 484 6.23 -31.70 -10.43
C ILE A 484 5.80 -32.08 -9.02
N LEU A 485 4.49 -32.08 -8.78
CA LEU A 485 3.92 -32.39 -7.47
C LEU A 485 2.81 -33.42 -7.58
N PHE A 486 2.92 -34.48 -6.78
CA PHE A 486 1.92 -35.49 -6.61
C PHE A 486 1.53 -35.67 -5.14
N ARG A 487 0.39 -36.32 -4.91
CA ARG A 487 0.02 -36.90 -3.63
C ARG A 487 0.40 -38.39 -3.63
N ASP A 488 0.84 -38.95 -2.51
CA ASP A 488 1.25 -40.35 -2.43
C ASP A 488 0.15 -41.33 -2.85
N SER A 489 -1.11 -41.07 -2.46
CA SER A 489 -2.28 -41.84 -2.83
C SER A 489 -2.63 -41.79 -4.34
N CYS A 490 -1.98 -40.94 -5.13
CA CYS A 490 -2.14 -40.94 -6.59
C CYS A 490 -1.61 -42.23 -7.26
N PHE A 491 -0.73 -42.93 -6.59
CA PHE A 491 -0.07 -44.14 -7.10
C PHE A 491 -0.73 -45.40 -6.53
N THR A 492 -0.85 -46.42 -7.37
CA THR A 492 -1.42 -47.72 -6.96
C THR A 492 -0.44 -48.53 -6.11
N ASP A 493 0.86 -48.36 -6.36
CA ASP A 493 1.95 -49.02 -5.66
C ASP A 493 3.29 -48.31 -5.91
N ASP A 494 4.31 -48.69 -5.17
CA ASP A 494 5.67 -48.14 -5.30
C ASP A 494 6.29 -48.38 -6.67
N ALA A 495 5.94 -49.48 -7.35
CA ALA A 495 6.46 -49.76 -8.68
C ALA A 495 5.93 -48.74 -9.71
N GLN A 496 4.64 -48.37 -9.63
CA GLN A 496 4.07 -47.30 -10.45
C GLN A 496 4.75 -45.95 -10.17
N LYS A 497 4.97 -45.63 -8.90
CA LYS A 497 5.64 -44.41 -8.49
C LYS A 497 7.05 -44.29 -9.08
N ILE A 498 7.84 -45.36 -9.00
CA ILE A 498 9.19 -45.44 -9.59
C ILE A 498 9.12 -45.32 -11.12
N ASN A 499 8.20 -46.01 -11.77
CA ASN A 499 8.04 -45.96 -13.24
C ASN A 499 7.68 -44.53 -13.71
N ILE A 500 6.78 -43.85 -13.04
CA ILE A 500 6.39 -42.48 -13.36
C ILE A 500 7.57 -41.53 -13.17
N TYR A 501 8.33 -41.70 -12.09
CA TYR A 501 9.54 -40.92 -11.83
C TYR A 501 10.57 -41.08 -12.97
N GLU A 502 10.86 -42.33 -13.39
CA GLU A 502 11.79 -42.61 -14.49
C GLU A 502 11.25 -42.11 -15.84
N THR A 503 9.93 -42.13 -16.03
CA THR A 503 9.29 -41.60 -17.25
C THR A 503 9.48 -40.09 -17.36
N PHE A 504 9.23 -39.32 -16.28
CA PHE A 504 9.50 -37.86 -16.28
C PHE A 504 10.95 -37.57 -16.51
N LYS A 505 11.85 -38.30 -15.88
CA LYS A 505 13.29 -38.13 -16.05
C LYS A 505 13.71 -38.29 -17.51
N GLN A 506 13.11 -39.28 -18.22
CA GLN A 506 13.37 -39.51 -19.66
C GLN A 506 12.71 -38.41 -20.52
N LEU A 507 11.46 -38.06 -20.27
CA LEU A 507 10.70 -37.10 -21.09
C LEU A 507 11.26 -35.66 -20.95
N LEU A 508 11.80 -35.31 -19.79
CA LEU A 508 12.32 -33.97 -19.50
C LEU A 508 13.86 -33.89 -19.59
N ASP A 509 14.54 -35.00 -19.93
CA ASP A 509 16.01 -35.09 -19.98
C ASP A 509 16.70 -34.66 -18.69
N TRP A 510 16.10 -35.02 -17.54
CA TRP A 510 16.65 -34.70 -16.22
C TRP A 510 17.65 -35.73 -15.74
N GLY A 511 18.73 -35.24 -15.09
CA GLY A 511 19.61 -36.10 -14.32
C GLY A 511 18.97 -36.62 -13.03
N ASP A 512 19.58 -37.62 -12.37
CA ASP A 512 19.06 -38.20 -11.13
C ASP A 512 18.89 -37.14 -10.01
N ASP A 513 19.89 -36.29 -9.81
CA ASP A 513 19.85 -35.24 -8.80
C ASP A 513 18.77 -34.19 -9.09
N GLU A 514 18.54 -33.87 -10.37
CA GLU A 514 17.57 -32.89 -10.80
C GLU A 514 16.15 -33.44 -10.65
N ALA A 515 15.89 -34.65 -11.11
CA ALA A 515 14.60 -35.32 -10.95
C ALA A 515 14.25 -35.46 -9.45
N PHE A 516 15.19 -35.84 -8.62
CA PHE A 516 14.99 -35.98 -7.17
C PHE A 516 14.61 -34.64 -6.49
N LYS A 517 15.17 -33.54 -6.95
CA LYS A 517 14.84 -32.20 -6.43
C LYS A 517 13.49 -31.68 -6.92
N ASN A 518 13.16 -31.96 -8.17
CA ASN A 518 12.05 -31.32 -8.88
C ASN A 518 10.74 -32.14 -8.86
N ILE A 519 10.81 -33.45 -8.65
CA ILE A 519 9.62 -34.29 -8.44
C ILE A 519 9.40 -34.47 -6.94
N LYS A 520 8.25 -34.06 -6.45
CA LYS A 520 7.86 -34.21 -5.04
C LYS A 520 6.56 -34.99 -4.94
N VAL A 521 6.51 -35.81 -3.90
CA VAL A 521 5.31 -36.52 -3.46
C VAL A 521 5.03 -36.14 -2.02
N ILE A 522 3.81 -35.75 -1.73
CA ILE A 522 3.33 -35.27 -0.42
C ILE A 522 2.32 -36.25 0.17
#